data_d7246684a48b1dc390cb791b73e4aaad
#
_entry.id   d7246684a48b1dc390cb791b73e4aaad
#
_cell.length_a   1.000
_cell.length_b   1.000
_cell.length_c   1.000
_cell.angle_alpha   90.00
_cell.angle_beta   90.00
_cell.angle_gamma   90.00
#
_symmetry.space_group_name_H-M   'P 1'
#
loop_
_entity.id
_entity.type
_entity.pdbx_description
1 polymer ?
#
loop_
_entity_poly.entity_id
_entity_poly.type
_entity_poly.pdbx_seq_one_letter_code
_entity_poly.pdbx_strand_id
1 'polypeptide(L)'
;MAKELKRNYFYIMIPALLGLVAVYVIKALDLASGTLGPVLKSLPFLAPLVFVLSVVFAVALPIFYRSVFAHRMREAKTVPEKDWFKFERTLIHISLVTPYLILPAYLLEFPRFYFAGTVLMALYASYYFYPSARRIQFERRMFRVGKEMS
;
A
#
# COMPACT_ATOMS: atom_id res chain seq x y z
N MET A 1 -7.72 -5.17 18.81
CA MET A 1 -6.57 -5.29 17.88
C MET A 1 -6.97 -5.64 16.45
N ALA A 2 -7.52 -6.84 16.12
CA ALA A 2 -7.92 -7.14 14.74
C ALA A 2 -8.95 -6.15 14.16
N LYS A 3 -9.91 -5.69 14.96
CA LYS A 3 -10.89 -4.66 14.57
C LYS A 3 -10.21 -3.30 14.33
N GLU A 4 -9.18 -2.95 15.09
CA GLU A 4 -8.44 -1.70 14.93
C GLU A 4 -7.58 -1.71 13.66
N LEU A 5 -6.89 -2.83 13.37
CA LEU A 5 -6.16 -2.99 12.11
C LEU A 5 -7.07 -2.89 10.90
N LYS A 6 -8.26 -3.54 10.94
CA LYS A 6 -9.28 -3.41 9.90
C LYS A 6 -9.76 -1.97 9.74
N ARG A 7 -10.07 -1.31 10.85
CA ARG A 7 -10.49 0.10 10.83
C ARG A 7 -9.42 0.99 10.21
N ASN A 8 -8.17 0.80 10.60
CA ASN A 8 -7.05 1.55 10.05
C ASN A 8 -6.84 1.28 8.55
N TYR A 9 -6.97 0.03 8.10
CA TYR A 9 -6.94 -0.34 6.70
C TYR A 9 -8.03 0.42 5.90
N PHE A 10 -9.28 0.40 6.37
CA PHE A 10 -10.36 1.10 5.70
C PHE A 10 -10.21 2.63 5.70
N TYR A 11 -9.68 3.21 6.78
CA TYR A 11 -9.39 4.65 6.82
C TYR A 11 -8.42 5.11 5.73
N ILE A 12 -7.48 4.26 5.34
CA ILE A 12 -6.53 4.58 4.27
C ILE A 12 -7.12 4.20 2.90
N MET A 13 -7.85 3.10 2.80
CA MET A 13 -8.36 2.59 1.53
C MET A 13 -9.53 3.41 0.98
N ILE A 14 -10.44 3.88 1.85
CA ILE A 14 -11.62 4.66 1.44
C ILE A 14 -11.22 5.95 0.72
N PRO A 15 -10.30 6.80 1.22
CA PRO A 15 -9.87 7.99 0.50
C PRO A 15 -9.22 7.67 -0.86
N ALA A 16 -8.48 6.58 -0.97
CA ALA A 16 -7.90 6.17 -2.25
C ALA A 16 -8.99 5.82 -3.28
N LEU A 17 -10.02 5.09 -2.86
CA LEU A 17 -11.17 4.75 -3.72
C LEU A 17 -11.98 5.99 -4.10
N LEU A 18 -12.25 6.88 -3.14
CA LEU A 18 -12.93 8.15 -3.42
C LEU A 18 -12.10 9.03 -4.37
N GLY A 19 -10.79 9.07 -4.20
CA GLY A 19 -9.87 9.75 -5.12
C GLY A 19 -9.95 9.19 -6.54
N LEU A 20 -10.00 7.86 -6.70
CA LEU A 20 -10.17 7.22 -8.01
C LEU A 20 -11.48 7.61 -8.68
N VAL A 21 -12.59 7.60 -7.92
CA VAL A 21 -13.90 8.04 -8.43
C VAL A 21 -13.85 9.52 -8.82
N ALA A 22 -13.25 10.38 -7.99
CA ALA A 22 -13.12 11.80 -8.28
C ALA A 22 -12.31 12.04 -9.56
N VAL A 23 -11.16 11.39 -9.72
CA VAL A 23 -10.32 11.50 -10.92
C VAL A 23 -11.05 10.98 -12.16
N TYR A 24 -11.81 9.89 -12.02
CA TYR A 24 -12.64 9.37 -13.10
C TYR A 24 -13.72 10.40 -13.55
N VAL A 25 -14.41 11.02 -12.58
CA VAL A 25 -15.43 12.05 -12.85
C VAL A 25 -14.80 13.29 -13.50
N ILE A 26 -13.66 13.77 -12.98
CA ILE A 26 -12.94 14.93 -13.54
C ILE A 26 -12.60 14.67 -15.01
N LYS A 27 -12.17 13.45 -15.33
CA LYS A 27 -11.81 13.05 -16.70
C LYS A 27 -13.04 12.86 -17.59
N ALA A 28 -14.11 12.27 -17.07
CA ALA A 28 -15.37 12.09 -17.80
C ALA A 28 -16.06 13.42 -18.15
N LEU A 29 -15.88 14.44 -17.30
CA LEU A 29 -16.40 15.80 -17.53
C LEU A 29 -15.44 16.67 -18.37
N ASP A 30 -14.35 16.11 -18.87
CA ASP A 30 -13.34 16.78 -19.71
C ASP A 30 -12.68 18.02 -19.06
N LEU A 31 -12.77 18.12 -17.74
CA LEU A 31 -12.23 19.25 -16.95
C LEU A 31 -10.70 19.33 -16.95
N ALA A 32 -10.02 18.25 -17.33
CA ALA A 32 -8.56 18.13 -17.24
C ALA A 32 -7.85 17.89 -18.59
N SER A 33 -8.59 17.74 -19.68
CA SER A 33 -8.03 17.33 -20.98
C SER A 33 -7.09 18.33 -21.65
N GLY A 34 -7.19 19.63 -21.30
CA GLY A 34 -6.36 20.67 -21.89
C GLY A 34 -5.00 20.91 -21.24
N THR A 35 -4.81 20.53 -19.96
CA THR A 35 -3.65 20.96 -19.16
C THR A 35 -2.63 19.88 -18.87
N LEU A 36 -3.02 18.61 -18.89
CA LEU A 36 -2.18 17.50 -18.40
C LEU A 36 -1.41 16.75 -19.48
N GLY A 37 -1.89 16.71 -20.70
CA GLY A 37 -1.20 16.08 -21.83
C GLY A 37 0.19 16.66 -22.13
N PRO A 38 0.39 18.00 -22.07
CA PRO A 38 1.72 18.60 -22.23
C PRO A 38 2.72 18.22 -21.14
N VAL A 39 2.24 18.07 -19.89
CA VAL A 39 3.09 17.71 -18.73
C VAL A 39 3.68 16.32 -18.90
N LEU A 40 2.92 15.34 -19.39
CA LEU A 40 3.43 14.00 -19.60
C LEU A 40 4.45 13.92 -20.73
N LYS A 41 4.28 14.74 -21.79
CA LYS A 41 5.24 14.82 -22.90
C LYS A 41 6.56 15.45 -22.47
N SER A 42 6.55 16.36 -21.49
CA SER A 42 7.77 16.99 -20.96
C SER A 42 8.52 16.12 -19.96
N LEU A 43 7.89 15.10 -19.38
CA LEU A 43 8.45 14.23 -18.34
C LEU A 43 8.30 12.74 -18.68
N PRO A 44 9.00 12.23 -19.71
CA PRO A 44 8.82 10.84 -20.19
C PRO A 44 9.20 9.78 -19.14
N PHE A 45 10.04 10.15 -18.15
CA PHE A 45 10.45 9.24 -17.08
C PHE A 45 9.41 9.10 -15.96
N LEU A 46 8.36 9.92 -15.94
CA LEU A 46 7.38 9.94 -14.86
C LEU A 46 6.57 8.64 -14.78
N ALA A 47 6.16 8.10 -15.91
CA ALA A 47 5.41 6.84 -15.96
C ALA A 47 6.23 5.64 -15.42
N PRO A 48 7.45 5.37 -15.90
CA PRO A 48 8.30 4.33 -15.32
C PRO A 48 8.63 4.58 -13.85
N LEU A 49 8.83 5.85 -13.43
CA LEU A 49 9.11 6.19 -12.04
C LEU A 49 7.94 5.81 -11.11
N VAL A 50 6.72 6.20 -11.44
CA VAL A 50 5.53 5.87 -10.65
C VAL A 50 5.29 4.36 -10.62
N PHE A 51 5.53 3.66 -11.73
CA PHE A 51 5.45 2.20 -11.76
C PHE A 51 6.49 1.56 -10.82
N VAL A 52 7.76 1.99 -10.88
CA VAL A 52 8.81 1.49 -9.96
C VAL A 52 8.46 1.79 -8.51
N LEU A 53 7.98 2.99 -8.20
CA LEU A 53 7.51 3.33 -6.85
C LEU A 53 6.36 2.42 -6.41
N SER A 54 5.44 2.07 -7.30
CA SER A 54 4.34 1.15 -6.95
C SER A 54 4.87 -0.24 -6.56
N VAL A 55 5.88 -0.74 -7.25
CA VAL A 55 6.56 -2.01 -6.91
C VAL A 55 7.30 -1.90 -5.58
N VAL A 56 8.01 -0.80 -5.37
CA VAL A 56 8.76 -0.55 -4.12
C VAL A 56 7.83 -0.53 -2.92
N PHE A 57 6.72 0.18 -2.97
CA PHE A 57 5.76 0.28 -1.87
C PHE A 57 4.92 -0.99 -1.70
N ALA A 58 4.58 -1.70 -2.78
CA ALA A 58 3.78 -2.92 -2.70
C ALA A 58 4.59 -4.13 -2.22
N VAL A 59 5.88 -4.21 -2.59
CA VAL A 59 6.69 -5.43 -2.42
C VAL A 59 7.99 -5.16 -1.67
N ALA A 60 8.86 -4.29 -2.19
CA ALA A 60 10.22 -4.16 -1.68
C ALA A 60 10.26 -3.62 -0.24
N LEU A 61 9.58 -2.52 0.06
CA LEU A 61 9.56 -1.94 1.39
C LEU A 61 8.90 -2.85 2.43
N PRO A 62 7.74 -3.47 2.18
CA PRO A 62 7.14 -4.43 3.11
C PRO A 62 8.06 -5.62 3.42
N ILE A 63 8.72 -6.19 2.42
CA ILE A 63 9.66 -7.31 2.62
C ILE A 63 10.85 -6.84 3.45
N PHE A 64 11.45 -5.71 3.10
CA PHE A 64 12.57 -5.14 3.82
C PHE A 64 12.22 -4.85 5.28
N TYR A 65 11.09 -4.18 5.52
CA TYR A 65 10.63 -3.84 6.87
C TYR A 65 10.35 -5.10 7.71
N ARG A 66 9.78 -6.14 7.09
CA ARG A 66 9.55 -7.43 7.73
C ARG A 66 10.87 -8.13 8.08
N SER A 67 11.85 -8.10 7.20
CA SER A 67 13.20 -8.63 7.44
C SER A 67 13.88 -7.93 8.61
N VAL A 68 13.85 -6.60 8.64
CA VAL A 68 14.44 -5.80 9.73
C VAL A 68 13.74 -6.11 11.06
N PHE A 69 12.41 -6.21 11.07
CA PHE A 69 11.66 -6.58 12.27
C PHE A 69 12.01 -7.98 12.75
N ALA A 70 12.05 -8.97 11.86
CA ALA A 70 12.42 -10.34 12.18
C ALA A 70 13.86 -10.43 12.73
N HIS A 71 14.79 -9.68 12.13
CA HIS A 71 16.17 -9.62 12.61
C HIS A 71 16.27 -9.03 14.01
N ARG A 72 15.56 -7.91 14.25
CA ARG A 72 15.53 -7.24 15.56
C ARG A 72 14.95 -8.15 16.67
N MET A 73 13.95 -8.96 16.33
CA MET A 73 13.28 -9.86 17.28
C MET A 73 13.89 -11.26 17.34
N ARG A 74 15.01 -11.51 16.66
CA ARG A 74 15.63 -12.84 16.56
C ARG A 74 16.02 -13.43 17.91
N GLU A 75 16.52 -12.60 18.83
CA GLU A 75 16.97 -13.04 20.16
C GLU A 75 15.84 -13.05 21.20
N ALA A 76 14.70 -12.42 20.89
CA ALA A 76 13.55 -12.39 21.77
C ALA A 76 12.82 -13.74 21.76
N LYS A 77 12.61 -14.35 22.93
CA LYS A 77 11.79 -15.58 23.05
C LYS A 77 10.34 -15.35 22.65
N THR A 78 9.81 -14.16 22.92
CA THR A 78 8.46 -13.73 22.59
C THR A 78 8.47 -12.27 22.18
N VAL A 79 7.62 -11.90 21.20
CA VAL A 79 7.46 -10.51 20.75
C VAL A 79 6.32 -9.87 21.55
N PRO A 80 6.53 -8.68 22.15
CA PRO A 80 5.48 -7.95 22.82
C PRO A 80 4.32 -7.61 21.86
N GLU A 81 3.10 -7.76 22.33
CA GLU A 81 1.91 -7.52 21.51
C GLU A 81 1.83 -6.10 20.94
N LYS A 82 2.30 -5.10 21.72
CA LYS A 82 2.36 -3.69 21.28
C LYS A 82 3.32 -3.46 20.13
N ASP A 83 4.48 -4.10 20.14
CA ASP A 83 5.50 -3.93 19.09
C ASP A 83 5.07 -4.63 17.80
N TRP A 84 4.46 -5.81 17.92
CA TRP A 84 3.85 -6.49 16.79
C TRP A 84 2.70 -5.67 16.17
N PHE A 85 1.85 -5.05 16.99
CA PHE A 85 0.77 -4.21 16.50
C PHE A 85 1.27 -2.98 15.74
N LYS A 86 2.30 -2.31 16.26
CA LYS A 86 2.97 -1.19 15.58
C LYS A 86 3.56 -1.63 14.24
N PHE A 87 4.21 -2.80 14.23
CA PHE A 87 4.80 -3.38 13.03
C PHE A 87 3.72 -3.63 11.96
N GLU A 88 2.64 -4.33 12.28
CA GLU A 88 1.54 -4.60 11.35
C GLU A 88 0.88 -3.31 10.82
N ARG A 89 0.65 -2.37 11.72
CA ARG A 89 0.10 -1.07 11.33
C ARG A 89 1.00 -0.33 10.34
N THR A 90 2.30 -0.30 10.59
CA THR A 90 3.27 0.35 9.69
C THR A 90 3.34 -0.37 8.33
N LEU A 91 3.30 -1.69 8.31
CA LEU A 91 3.25 -2.50 7.09
C LEU A 91 2.03 -2.14 6.23
N ILE A 92 0.85 -2.05 6.84
CA ILE A 92 -0.39 -1.65 6.17
C ILE A 92 -0.25 -0.23 5.59
N HIS A 93 0.30 0.72 6.35
CA HIS A 93 0.50 2.09 5.89
C HIS A 93 1.43 2.16 4.68
N ILE A 94 2.58 1.50 4.74
CA ILE A 94 3.56 1.47 3.63
C ILE A 94 2.93 0.89 2.36
N SER A 95 2.27 -0.25 2.48
CA SER A 95 1.72 -0.96 1.32
C SER A 95 0.53 -0.25 0.69
N LEU A 96 -0.31 0.40 1.51
CA LEU A 96 -1.51 1.13 1.04
C LEU A 96 -1.19 2.51 0.45
N VAL A 97 0.07 2.92 0.36
CA VAL A 97 0.49 4.03 -0.53
C VAL A 97 0.27 3.66 -2.00
N THR A 98 0.43 2.38 -2.36
CA THR A 98 0.36 1.91 -3.75
C THR A 98 -0.97 2.23 -4.46
N PRO A 99 -2.17 2.05 -3.87
CA PRO A 99 -3.44 2.46 -4.48
C PRO A 99 -3.50 3.95 -4.85
N TYR A 100 -2.85 4.82 -4.08
CA TYR A 100 -2.80 6.26 -4.39
C TYR A 100 -1.98 6.57 -5.64
N LEU A 101 -1.02 5.72 -6.00
CA LEU A 101 -0.21 5.90 -7.22
C LEU A 101 -1.00 5.65 -8.52
N ILE A 102 -2.19 5.03 -8.43
CA ILE A 102 -3.09 4.91 -9.58
C ILE A 102 -3.65 6.28 -9.97
N LEU A 103 -3.85 7.19 -9.00
CA LEU A 103 -4.44 8.51 -9.23
C LEU A 103 -3.64 9.32 -10.27
N PRO A 104 -2.33 9.59 -10.06
CA PRO A 104 -1.52 10.26 -11.05
C PRO A 104 -1.35 9.44 -12.33
N ALA A 105 -1.26 8.11 -12.24
CA ALA A 105 -1.13 7.26 -13.42
C ALA A 105 -2.35 7.35 -14.35
N TYR A 106 -3.56 7.44 -13.79
CA TYR A 106 -4.79 7.61 -14.55
C TYR A 106 -4.99 9.05 -15.04
N LEU A 107 -4.72 10.04 -14.18
CA LEU A 107 -4.89 11.45 -14.49
C LEU A 107 -3.95 11.90 -15.63
N LEU A 108 -2.70 11.44 -15.60
CA LEU A 108 -1.65 11.78 -16.56
C LEU A 108 -1.63 10.87 -17.80
N GLU A 109 -2.60 9.98 -17.94
CA GLU A 109 -2.73 9.07 -19.11
C GLU A 109 -1.47 8.26 -19.41
N PHE A 110 -0.92 7.61 -18.41
CA PHE A 110 0.29 6.80 -18.60
C PHE A 110 0.11 5.74 -19.70
N PRO A 111 1.18 5.38 -20.41
CA PRO A 111 1.16 4.28 -21.35
C PRO A 111 0.56 3.01 -20.71
N ARG A 112 -0.22 2.26 -21.47
CA ARG A 112 -1.01 1.10 -21.00
C ARG A 112 -0.20 0.13 -20.14
N PHE A 113 1.05 -0.11 -20.49
CA PHE A 113 1.94 -1.01 -19.75
C PHE A 113 2.18 -0.52 -18.29
N TYR A 114 2.59 0.73 -18.11
CA TYR A 114 2.87 1.30 -16.80
C TYR A 114 1.61 1.46 -15.96
N PHE A 115 0.51 1.86 -16.59
CA PHE A 115 -0.79 1.96 -15.94
C PHE A 115 -1.27 0.60 -15.45
N ALA A 116 -1.29 -0.42 -16.30
CA ALA A 116 -1.71 -1.77 -15.93
C ALA A 116 -0.82 -2.36 -14.83
N GLY A 117 0.49 -2.15 -14.91
CA GLY A 117 1.43 -2.58 -13.88
C GLY A 117 1.17 -1.89 -12.52
N THR A 118 0.93 -0.59 -12.51
CA THR A 118 0.60 0.16 -11.27
C THR A 118 -0.71 -0.32 -10.66
N VAL A 119 -1.74 -0.56 -11.47
CA VAL A 119 -3.02 -1.13 -11.01
C VAL A 119 -2.83 -2.52 -10.42
N LEU A 120 -2.05 -3.38 -11.10
CA LEU A 120 -1.75 -4.73 -10.61
C LEU A 120 -1.05 -4.70 -9.24
N MET A 121 -0.06 -3.80 -9.06
CA MET A 121 0.64 -3.64 -7.79
C MET A 121 -0.30 -3.12 -6.70
N ALA A 122 -1.22 -2.21 -7.02
CA ALA A 122 -2.20 -1.71 -6.07
C ALA A 122 -3.21 -2.79 -5.64
N LEU A 123 -3.68 -3.62 -6.58
CA LEU A 123 -4.54 -4.77 -6.27
C LEU A 123 -3.80 -5.79 -5.40
N TYR A 124 -2.54 -6.10 -5.73
CA TYR A 124 -1.70 -6.97 -4.93
C TYR A 124 -1.55 -6.44 -3.51
N ALA A 125 -1.17 -5.16 -3.33
CA ALA A 125 -1.02 -4.55 -2.02
C ALA A 125 -2.33 -4.57 -1.22
N SER A 126 -3.45 -4.20 -1.84
CA SER A 126 -4.76 -4.17 -1.21
C SER A 126 -5.21 -5.56 -0.74
N TYR A 127 -5.01 -6.58 -1.56
CA TYR A 127 -5.39 -7.95 -1.23
C TYR A 127 -4.45 -8.58 -0.21
N TYR A 128 -3.13 -8.48 -0.44
CA TYR A 128 -2.13 -9.16 0.39
C TYR A 128 -2.07 -8.58 1.81
N PHE A 129 -2.20 -7.25 1.96
CA PHE A 129 -2.12 -6.58 3.25
C PHE A 129 -3.49 -6.39 3.93
N TYR A 130 -4.55 -6.98 3.37
CA TYR A 130 -5.84 -7.00 4.05
C TYR A 130 -5.74 -7.75 5.39
N PRO A 131 -6.10 -7.11 6.53
CA PRO A 131 -5.94 -7.70 7.86
C PRO A 131 -7.06 -8.72 8.15
N SER A 132 -7.02 -9.87 7.47
CA SER A 132 -7.94 -10.98 7.73
C SER A 132 -7.60 -11.65 9.07
N ALA A 133 -8.61 -12.22 9.74
CA ALA A 133 -8.40 -12.92 11.00
C ALA A 133 -7.40 -14.09 10.85
N ARG A 134 -7.47 -14.78 9.71
CA ARG A 134 -6.58 -15.90 9.39
C ARG A 134 -5.12 -15.46 9.24
N ARG A 135 -4.87 -14.34 8.53
CA ARG A 135 -3.54 -13.75 8.37
C ARG A 135 -2.96 -13.29 9.71
N ILE A 136 -3.75 -12.54 10.50
CA ILE A 136 -3.34 -12.06 11.81
C ILE A 136 -2.95 -13.20 12.74
N GLN A 137 -3.74 -14.29 12.79
CA GLN A 137 -3.44 -15.46 13.60
C GLN A 137 -2.16 -16.18 13.13
N PHE A 138 -1.98 -16.31 11.81
CA PHE A 138 -0.78 -16.91 11.24
C PHE A 138 0.48 -16.11 11.61
N GLU A 139 0.46 -14.80 11.46
CA GLU A 139 1.59 -13.93 11.77
C GLU A 139 1.90 -13.87 13.27
N ARG A 140 0.88 -13.85 14.12
CA ARG A 140 1.06 -13.96 15.57
C ARG A 140 1.77 -15.25 15.99
N ARG A 141 1.42 -16.36 15.35
CA ARG A 141 2.10 -17.66 15.60
C ARG A 141 3.55 -17.62 15.10
N MET A 142 3.77 -17.07 13.92
CA MET A 142 5.09 -17.02 13.29
C MET A 142 6.07 -16.16 14.11
N PHE A 143 5.64 -15.02 14.61
CA PHE A 143 6.47 -14.13 15.44
C PHE A 143 6.41 -14.45 16.94
N ARG A 144 5.76 -15.55 17.35
CA ARG A 144 5.65 -15.94 18.76
C ARG A 144 5.13 -14.80 19.65
N VAL A 145 4.09 -14.09 19.19
CA VAL A 145 3.51 -12.96 19.92
C VAL A 145 2.87 -13.48 21.21
N GLY A 146 3.50 -13.18 22.36
CA GLY A 146 3.00 -13.50 23.70
C GLY A 146 2.18 -12.36 24.28
N LYS A 147 1.24 -12.68 25.17
CA LYS A 147 0.70 -11.66 26.08
C LYS A 147 1.84 -11.21 27.01
N GLU A 148 2.01 -9.90 27.16
CA GLU A 148 2.79 -9.37 28.27
C GLU A 148 2.19 -9.97 29.55
N MET A 149 2.96 -10.80 30.25
CA MET A 149 2.63 -11.12 31.64
C MET A 149 2.88 -9.85 32.43
N SER A 150 1.79 -9.15 32.72
CA SER A 150 1.75 -8.04 33.67
C SER A 150 1.96 -8.56 35.08
#